data_438b2c7096c5f7427fa7f3de0a8445f0
#
_entry.id   438b2c7096c5f7427fa7f3de0a8445f0
#
_cell.length_a   1.000
_cell.length_b   1.000
_cell.length_c   1.000
_cell.angle_alpha   90.00
_cell.angle_beta   90.00
_cell.angle_gamma   90.00
#
_symmetry.space_group_name_H-M   'P 1'
#
loop_
_entity.id
_entity.type
_entity.pdbx_description
1 polymer ?
#
loop_
_entity_poly.entity_id
_entity_poly.type
_entity_poly.pdbx_seq_one_letter_code
_entity_poly.pdbx_strand_id
1 'polypeptide(L)'
;MKAVVYREYAPDDNYAKILKVEDIDSPKPKPDEVVFTNKASALNYNDIWGMRGVPIAIPLPHISGSDVAGDVIAVGEDVQGFKVGDRVVSHSNLACRVCAAC
;
A
#
# COMPACT_ATOMS: atom_id res chain seq x y z
N MET A 1 -5.03 -3.92 13.00
CA MET A 1 -5.63 -2.75 12.33
C MET A 1 -6.70 -3.19 11.33
N LYS A 2 -7.64 -2.32 11.00
CA LYS A 2 -8.63 -2.63 9.98
C LYS A 2 -8.11 -2.27 8.59
N ALA A 3 -8.33 -3.17 7.62
CA ALA A 3 -7.99 -2.96 6.23
C ALA A 3 -9.08 -3.48 5.31
N VAL A 4 -9.19 -2.89 4.13
CA VAL A 4 -10.03 -3.41 3.05
C VAL A 4 -9.19 -4.36 2.21
N VAL A 5 -9.54 -5.63 2.25
CA VAL A 5 -8.77 -6.73 1.67
C VAL A 5 -9.60 -7.44 0.61
N TYR A 6 -8.95 -7.90 -0.46
CA TYR A 6 -9.56 -8.86 -1.38
C TYR A 6 -8.66 -10.09 -1.56
N ARG A 7 -9.29 -11.25 -1.74
CA ARG A 7 -8.64 -12.57 -1.79
C ARG A 7 -8.87 -13.31 -3.10
N GLU A 8 -9.64 -12.70 -3.99
CA GLU A 8 -9.94 -13.20 -5.32
C GLU A 8 -10.07 -12.04 -6.30
N TYR A 9 -9.96 -12.29 -7.59
CA TYR A 9 -10.17 -11.28 -8.61
C TYR A 9 -11.65 -11.14 -8.98
N ALA A 10 -12.03 -9.99 -9.50
CA ALA A 10 -13.36 -9.69 -10.01
C ALA A 10 -13.29 -9.24 -11.47
N PRO A 11 -13.10 -10.19 -12.42
CA PRO A 11 -13.02 -9.87 -13.85
C PRO A 11 -14.35 -9.36 -14.43
N ASP A 12 -15.44 -9.57 -13.72
CA ASP A 12 -16.79 -9.09 -14.02
C ASP A 12 -17.09 -7.68 -13.47
N ASP A 13 -16.09 -6.99 -12.92
CA ASP A 13 -16.18 -5.67 -12.28
C ASP A 13 -17.13 -5.62 -11.05
N ASN A 14 -17.45 -6.75 -10.47
CA ASN A 14 -18.25 -6.80 -9.23
C ASN A 14 -17.34 -6.69 -7.99
N TYR A 15 -16.76 -5.52 -7.80
CA TYR A 15 -15.77 -5.27 -6.72
C TYR A 15 -16.37 -5.38 -5.32
N ALA A 16 -17.62 -4.98 -5.15
CA ALA A 16 -18.31 -5.08 -3.87
C ALA A 16 -18.36 -6.50 -3.31
N LYS A 17 -18.37 -7.50 -4.20
CA LYS A 17 -18.38 -8.91 -3.82
C LYS A 17 -17.08 -9.36 -3.17
N ILE A 18 -15.95 -8.84 -3.65
CA ILE A 18 -14.62 -9.30 -3.23
C ILE A 18 -13.99 -8.46 -2.12
N LEU A 19 -14.41 -7.20 -1.96
CA LEU A 19 -13.86 -6.28 -0.96
C LEU A 19 -14.44 -6.59 0.42
N LYS A 20 -13.58 -6.83 1.39
CA LYS A 20 -13.96 -7.12 2.78
C LYS A 20 -13.12 -6.31 3.75
N VAL A 21 -13.75 -5.83 4.82
CA VAL A 21 -13.02 -5.22 5.94
C VAL A 21 -12.56 -6.35 6.86
N GLU A 22 -11.26 -6.44 7.06
CA GLU A 22 -10.63 -7.45 7.91
C GLU A 22 -9.74 -6.79 8.96
N ASP A 23 -9.58 -7.45 10.10
CA ASP A 23 -8.54 -7.10 11.07
C ASP A 23 -7.25 -7.83 10.69
N ILE A 24 -6.19 -7.08 10.46
CA ILE A 24 -4.86 -7.59 10.11
C ILE A 24 -3.82 -7.06 11.08
N ASP A 25 -2.68 -7.72 11.15
CA ASP A 25 -1.56 -7.26 11.96
C ASP A 25 -1.05 -5.90 11.43
N SER A 26 -0.73 -5.01 12.36
CA SER A 26 -0.08 -3.75 12.00
C SER A 26 1.33 -4.03 11.45
N PRO A 27 1.72 -3.38 10.34
CA PRO A 27 3.04 -3.59 9.78
C PRO A 27 4.13 -3.08 10.72
N LYS A 28 5.30 -3.74 10.66
CA LYS A 28 6.53 -3.28 11.30
C LYS A 28 7.52 -2.89 10.22
N PRO A 29 8.28 -1.79 10.40
CA PRO A 29 9.23 -1.37 9.38
C PRO A 29 10.39 -2.34 9.29
N LYS A 30 10.84 -2.64 8.06
CA LYS A 30 12.17 -3.19 7.82
C LYS A 30 13.23 -2.12 8.08
N PRO A 31 14.52 -2.48 8.12
CA PRO A 31 15.58 -1.51 8.44
C PRO A 31 15.56 -0.22 7.60
N ASP A 32 15.16 -0.29 6.33
CA ASP A 32 15.10 0.82 5.38
C ASP A 32 13.69 1.37 5.13
N GLU A 33 12.71 0.97 5.93
CA GLU A 33 11.30 1.34 5.76
C GLU A 33 10.81 2.27 6.86
N VAL A 34 9.78 3.04 6.54
CA VAL A 34 8.98 3.79 7.51
C VAL A 34 7.56 3.24 7.53
N VAL A 35 6.94 3.29 8.70
CA VAL A 35 5.50 3.04 8.87
C VAL A 35 4.83 4.34 9.25
N PHE A 36 3.75 4.67 8.59
CA PHE A 36 2.96 5.86 8.89
C PHE A 36 1.47 5.54 8.89
N THR A 37 0.70 6.34 9.62
CA THR A 37 -0.75 6.21 9.69
C THR A 37 -1.38 6.62 8.36
N ASN A 38 -2.45 5.96 7.96
CA ASN A 38 -3.25 6.40 6.82
C ASN A 38 -4.24 7.47 7.30
N LYS A 39 -3.97 8.73 7.00
CA LYS A 39 -4.86 9.88 7.27
C LYS A 39 -5.71 10.26 6.07
N ALA A 40 -5.18 10.04 4.87
CA ALA A 40 -5.86 10.28 3.61
C ALA A 40 -5.31 9.34 2.55
N SER A 41 -6.17 8.86 1.68
CA SER A 41 -5.82 8.06 0.52
C SER A 41 -6.67 8.43 -0.67
N ALA A 42 -6.20 8.13 -1.87
CA ALA A 42 -6.94 8.36 -3.10
C ALA A 42 -7.04 7.06 -3.91
N LEU A 43 -8.10 6.98 -4.70
CA LEU A 43 -8.33 5.87 -5.62
C LEU A 43 -7.74 6.18 -6.98
N ASN A 44 -7.13 5.18 -7.60
CA ASN A 44 -6.58 5.23 -8.93
C ASN A 44 -7.11 4.10 -9.79
N TYR A 45 -6.98 4.21 -11.08
CA TYR A 45 -7.41 3.14 -11.97
C TYR A 45 -6.59 1.85 -11.80
N ASN A 46 -5.38 1.95 -11.26
CA ASN A 46 -4.56 0.79 -10.84
C ASN A 46 -5.27 -0.12 -9.87
N ASP A 47 -6.08 0.43 -8.97
CA ASP A 47 -6.87 -0.35 -8.02
C ASP A 47 -7.89 -1.23 -8.74
N ILE A 48 -8.50 -0.71 -9.79
CA ILE A 48 -9.42 -1.44 -10.66
C ILE A 48 -8.69 -2.57 -11.39
N TRP A 49 -7.54 -2.28 -12.00
CA TRP A 49 -6.74 -3.31 -12.68
C TRP A 49 -6.29 -4.41 -11.72
N GLY A 50 -5.88 -4.04 -10.52
CA GLY A 50 -5.52 -5.01 -9.48
C GLY A 50 -6.67 -5.93 -9.13
N MET A 51 -7.87 -5.39 -8.92
CA MET A 51 -9.05 -6.18 -8.61
C MET A 51 -9.53 -7.05 -9.78
N ARG A 52 -9.35 -6.59 -11.02
CA ARG A 52 -9.62 -7.40 -12.21
C ARG A 52 -8.63 -8.54 -12.41
N GLY A 53 -7.39 -8.39 -11.93
CA GLY A 53 -6.29 -9.32 -12.16
C GLY A 53 -5.67 -9.20 -13.56
N VAL A 54 -5.99 -8.15 -14.32
CA VAL A 54 -5.49 -7.88 -15.67
C VAL A 54 -5.11 -6.40 -15.79
N PRO A 55 -4.09 -6.03 -16.56
CA PRO A 55 -3.20 -6.87 -17.38
C PRO A 55 -2.18 -7.68 -16.57
N ILE A 56 -1.97 -7.35 -15.31
CA ILE A 56 -0.99 -7.99 -14.43
C ILE A 56 -1.72 -8.58 -13.21
N ALA A 57 -1.55 -9.88 -12.99
CA ALA A 57 -2.02 -10.52 -11.77
C ALA A 57 -1.12 -10.13 -10.60
N ILE A 58 -1.70 -9.56 -9.55
CA ILE A 58 -1.00 -9.21 -8.33
C ILE A 58 -1.17 -10.30 -7.28
N PRO A 59 -0.20 -10.50 -6.37
CA PRO A 59 -0.32 -11.50 -5.31
C PRO A 59 -1.54 -11.26 -4.42
N LEU A 60 -2.25 -12.32 -4.09
CA LEU A 60 -3.39 -12.32 -3.17
C LEU A 60 -3.00 -13.00 -1.84
N PRO A 61 -3.55 -12.61 -0.70
CA PRO A 61 -4.51 -11.50 -0.50
C PRO A 61 -3.86 -10.14 -0.73
N HIS A 62 -4.63 -9.14 -1.14
CA HIS A 62 -4.12 -7.80 -1.44
C HIS A 62 -4.95 -6.71 -0.78
N ILE A 63 -4.26 -5.63 -0.40
CA ILE A 63 -4.84 -4.35 0.04
C ILE A 63 -4.49 -3.33 -1.01
N SER A 64 -5.51 -2.78 -1.66
CA SER A 64 -5.34 -1.81 -2.73
C SER A 64 -5.01 -0.42 -2.20
N GLY A 65 -4.57 0.44 -3.09
CA GLY A 65 -4.24 1.83 -2.82
C GLY A 65 -2.74 2.10 -2.92
N SER A 66 -2.38 3.11 -3.68
CA SER A 66 -0.99 3.56 -3.87
C SER A 66 -0.74 4.98 -3.38
N ASP A 67 -1.79 5.79 -3.28
CA ASP A 67 -1.71 7.17 -2.82
C ASP A 67 -2.17 7.26 -1.37
N VAL A 68 -1.24 7.60 -0.49
CA VAL A 68 -1.51 7.69 0.94
C VAL A 68 -0.70 8.81 1.57
N ALA A 69 -1.31 9.54 2.49
CA ALA A 69 -0.68 10.56 3.31
C ALA A 69 -0.96 10.31 4.79
N GLY A 70 -0.01 10.63 5.64
CA GLY A 70 -0.17 10.43 7.07
C GLY A 70 1.03 10.88 7.89
N ASP A 71 1.04 10.46 9.14
CA ASP A 71 2.09 10.79 10.09
C ASP A 71 2.95 9.55 10.40
N VAL A 72 4.27 9.70 10.36
CA VAL A 72 5.21 8.62 10.66
C VAL A 72 5.07 8.19 12.11
N ILE A 73 4.92 6.88 12.33
CA ILE A 73 4.79 6.27 13.66
C ILE A 73 5.93 5.31 14.01
N ALA A 74 6.66 4.84 13.03
CA ALA A 74 7.85 4.01 13.23
C ALA A 74 8.81 4.15 12.06
N VAL A 75 10.11 4.08 12.33
CA VAL A 75 11.19 4.14 11.35
C VAL A 75 12.12 2.97 11.54
N GLY A 76 12.61 2.39 10.44
CA GLY A 76 13.64 1.36 10.47
C GLY A 76 15.00 1.96 10.87
N GLU A 77 15.90 1.11 11.34
CA GLU A 77 17.20 1.51 11.89
C GLU A 77 18.14 2.19 10.89
N ASP A 78 17.98 1.89 9.59
CA ASP A 78 18.81 2.45 8.51
C ASP A 78 18.16 3.66 7.82
N VAL A 79 16.98 4.08 8.27
CA VAL A 79 16.26 5.23 7.69
C VAL A 79 16.94 6.53 8.07
N GLN A 80 17.20 7.36 7.06
CA GLN A 80 17.71 8.73 7.24
C GLN A 80 16.71 9.73 6.64
N GLY A 81 16.61 10.92 7.25
CA GLY A 81 15.76 11.99 6.76
C GLY A 81 14.29 11.93 7.18
N PHE A 82 13.87 10.90 7.90
CA PHE A 82 12.52 10.78 8.46
C PHE A 82 12.58 10.44 9.95
N LYS A 83 11.64 10.97 10.70
CA LYS A 83 11.47 10.66 12.13
C LYS A 83 10.00 10.51 12.48
N VAL A 84 9.72 9.85 13.59
CA VAL A 84 8.37 9.74 14.17
C VAL A 84 7.78 11.13 14.36
N GLY A 85 6.53 11.31 13.90
CA GLY A 85 5.82 12.59 13.92
C GLY A 85 5.90 13.38 12.61
N ASP A 86 6.77 13.01 11.67
CA ASP A 86 6.83 13.67 10.37
C ASP A 86 5.55 13.41 9.58
N ARG A 87 5.06 14.45 8.90
CA ARG A 87 3.95 14.33 7.95
C ARG A 87 4.50 13.98 6.58
N VAL A 88 3.98 12.91 6.00
CA VAL A 88 4.50 12.34 4.76
C VAL A 88 3.39 12.01 3.77
N VAL A 89 3.76 11.95 2.50
CA VAL A 89 2.95 11.38 1.42
C VAL A 89 3.79 10.33 0.70
N SER A 90 3.16 9.22 0.30
CA SER A 90 3.86 8.19 -0.45
C SER A 90 4.11 8.63 -1.89
N HIS A 91 5.29 8.28 -2.41
CA HIS A 91 5.50 8.21 -3.86
C HIS A 91 5.05 6.83 -4.32
N SER A 92 4.12 6.77 -5.28
CA SER A 92 3.47 5.52 -5.70
C SER A 92 4.38 4.53 -6.41
N ASN A 93 5.52 4.99 -6.94
CA ASN A 93 6.46 4.13 -7.64
C ASN A 93 7.61 3.70 -6.72
N LEU A 94 7.78 2.39 -6.60
CA LEU A 94 8.93 1.82 -5.90
C LEU A 94 10.12 1.72 -6.86
N ALA A 95 11.31 2.07 -6.36
CA ALA A 95 12.56 2.00 -7.09
C ALA A 95 13.57 1.14 -6.32
N CYS A 96 14.43 0.43 -7.04
CA CYS A 96 15.51 -0.35 -6.41
C CYS A 96 16.66 0.52 -5.88
N ARG A 97 16.76 1.77 -6.33
CA ARG A 97 17.76 2.78 -5.96
C ARG A 97 19.21 2.45 -6.35
N VAL A 98 19.41 1.41 -7.14
CA VAL A 98 20.76 0.96 -7.57
C VAL A 98 20.92 0.83 -9.07
N CYS A 99 19.84 0.69 -9.84
CA CYS A 99 19.91 0.58 -11.30
C CYS A 99 19.61 1.91 -12.00
N ALA A 100 20.10 2.07 -13.22
CA ALA A 100 19.87 3.29 -14.02
C ALA A 100 18.41 3.43 -14.49
N ALA A 101 17.65 2.33 -14.57
CA ALA A 101 16.27 2.32 -15.04
C ALA A 101 15.26 2.79 -13.97
N CYS A 102 15.59 2.67 -12.71
CA CYS A 102 14.80 3.16 -11.61
C CYS A 102 15.08 4.63 -11.33
#